data_de680f59c3ded36b7638c9cb4dd5e60f
#
_entry.id   de680f59c3ded36b7638c9cb4dd5e60f
#
_cell.length_a   1.000
_cell.length_b   1.000
_cell.length_c   1.000
_cell.angle_alpha   90.00
_cell.angle_beta   90.00
_cell.angle_gamma   90.00
#
_symmetry.space_group_name_H-M   'P 1'
#
loop_
_entity.id
_entity.type
_entity.pdbx_description
1 polymer ?
#
loop_
_entity_poly.entity_id
_entity_poly.type
_entity_poly.pdbx_seq_one_letter_code
_entity_poly.pdbx_strand_id
1 'polypeptide(L)'
;MLDIGVYHPQITEFAVAFLIAGVVARWISLTGKLPFTRPVAATLLLLGTLAVVLAVRSGTQAHEFAERVPGIGPAVNAHEDAAHWAQNVFLVVAAIELIALALVGRPAWRRWVEVVSAVVGLAGAAALYKAADRGGDLVFNYAGGVGIRSGDTADVGHLLTAGLYEQAMTARQAHRSGEADTLLTLLVHLKPADPNVALVYAQSLLEDRKDPKAALAVLNALQVPDSLGFMKSRVAFAKVDVFAAQGMNDSARATLTALSRQFSDNPRLTQRIRDRMARLK
;
A
#
# COMPACT_ATOMS: atom_id res chain seq x y z
N MET A 1 11.83 12.99 -27.60
CA MET A 1 10.49 12.51 -27.25
C MET A 1 10.23 12.90 -25.81
N LEU A 2 8.99 13.30 -25.48
CA LEU A 2 8.65 13.61 -24.08
C LEU A 2 8.74 12.33 -23.25
N ASP A 3 9.52 12.36 -22.18
CA ASP A 3 9.57 11.26 -21.21
C ASP A 3 8.38 11.38 -20.27
N ILE A 4 7.47 10.42 -20.36
CA ILE A 4 6.26 10.32 -19.51
C ILE A 4 6.32 9.16 -18.53
N GLY A 5 7.46 8.46 -18.43
CA GLY A 5 7.65 7.31 -17.53
C GLY A 5 7.38 7.63 -16.07
N VAL A 6 7.82 8.82 -15.61
CA VAL A 6 7.57 9.31 -14.25
C VAL A 6 6.08 9.48 -13.90
N TYR A 7 5.23 9.64 -14.90
CA TYR A 7 3.77 9.78 -14.74
C TYR A 7 3.02 8.46 -14.93
N HIS A 8 3.72 7.35 -15.14
CA HIS A 8 3.09 6.05 -15.36
C HIS A 8 2.03 5.69 -14.31
N PRO A 9 2.26 5.86 -12.99
CA PRO A 9 1.25 5.55 -11.98
C PRO A 9 -0.04 6.35 -12.13
N GLN A 10 0.06 7.66 -12.43
CA GLN A 10 -1.11 8.52 -12.61
C GLN A 10 -1.88 8.17 -13.88
N ILE A 11 -1.16 7.91 -14.98
CA ILE A 11 -1.78 7.56 -16.27
C ILE A 11 -2.55 6.23 -16.15
N THR A 12 -2.01 5.25 -15.43
CA THR A 12 -2.67 3.97 -15.19
C THR A 12 -3.96 4.12 -14.38
N GLU A 13 -4.00 5.01 -13.37
CA GLU A 13 -5.22 5.30 -12.60
C GLU A 13 -6.36 5.80 -13.50
N PHE A 14 -6.08 6.73 -14.42
CA PHE A 14 -7.08 7.22 -15.38
C PHE A 14 -7.53 6.12 -16.34
N ALA A 15 -6.60 5.31 -16.86
CA ALA A 15 -6.93 4.21 -17.75
C ALA A 15 -7.89 3.22 -17.07
N VAL A 16 -7.58 2.78 -15.85
CA VAL A 16 -8.41 1.84 -15.08
C VAL A 16 -9.78 2.45 -14.79
N ALA A 17 -9.83 3.69 -14.30
CA ALA A 17 -11.08 4.35 -13.92
C ALA A 17 -12.02 4.51 -15.12
N PHE A 18 -11.52 5.02 -16.25
CA PHE A 18 -12.36 5.26 -17.43
C PHE A 18 -12.82 3.96 -18.07
N LEU A 19 -11.96 2.96 -18.19
CA LEU A 19 -12.31 1.70 -18.83
C LEU A 19 -13.32 0.91 -18.00
N ILE A 20 -13.12 0.77 -16.70
CA ILE A 20 -14.06 0.06 -15.83
C ILE A 20 -15.42 0.79 -15.79
N ALA A 21 -15.41 2.11 -15.57
CA ALA A 21 -16.66 2.90 -15.58
C ALA A 21 -17.35 2.84 -16.95
N GLY A 22 -16.58 2.86 -18.05
CA GLY A 22 -17.08 2.74 -19.40
C GLY A 22 -17.75 1.39 -19.67
N VAL A 23 -17.15 0.28 -19.25
CA VAL A 23 -17.73 -1.07 -19.35
C VAL A 23 -19.02 -1.16 -18.54
N VAL A 24 -19.03 -0.68 -17.30
CA VAL A 24 -20.24 -0.66 -16.45
C VAL A 24 -21.35 0.19 -17.11
N ALA A 25 -21.00 1.40 -17.57
CA ALA A 25 -21.95 2.26 -18.26
C ALA A 25 -22.50 1.62 -19.55
N ARG A 26 -21.68 0.86 -20.29
CA ARG A 26 -22.12 0.13 -21.48
C ARG A 26 -23.15 -0.94 -21.12
N TRP A 27 -22.93 -1.73 -20.10
CA TRP A 27 -23.89 -2.72 -19.62
C TRP A 27 -25.20 -2.06 -19.16
N ILE A 28 -25.14 -0.97 -18.41
CA ILE A 28 -26.33 -0.21 -17.99
C ILE A 28 -27.08 0.33 -19.21
N SER A 29 -26.37 0.83 -20.23
CA SER A 29 -26.99 1.41 -21.43
C SER A 29 -27.85 0.41 -22.22
N LEU A 30 -27.49 -0.88 -22.16
CA LEU A 30 -28.26 -1.95 -22.82
C LEU A 30 -29.64 -2.18 -22.20
N THR A 31 -29.87 -1.76 -20.95
CA THR A 31 -31.19 -1.84 -20.30
C THR A 31 -32.20 -0.86 -20.91
N GLY A 32 -31.75 0.21 -21.58
CA GLY A 32 -32.55 1.28 -22.11
C GLY A 32 -33.22 2.20 -21.07
N LYS A 33 -33.04 1.90 -19.75
CA LYS A 33 -33.68 2.68 -18.66
C LYS A 33 -33.06 4.05 -18.45
N LEU A 34 -31.77 4.21 -18.75
CA LEU A 34 -31.00 5.44 -18.54
C LEU A 34 -30.35 5.89 -19.86
N PRO A 35 -31.03 6.70 -20.70
CA PRO A 35 -30.53 7.04 -22.03
C PRO A 35 -29.19 7.73 -22.07
N PHE A 36 -28.83 8.49 -21.02
CA PHE A 36 -27.55 9.20 -20.92
C PHE A 36 -26.35 8.25 -20.78
N THR A 37 -26.55 7.03 -20.32
CA THR A 37 -25.44 6.08 -20.13
C THR A 37 -24.84 5.60 -21.45
N ARG A 38 -25.58 5.67 -22.56
CA ARG A 38 -25.09 5.29 -23.88
C ARG A 38 -23.94 6.21 -24.38
N PRO A 39 -24.09 7.55 -24.45
CA PRO A 39 -22.99 8.42 -24.80
C PRO A 39 -21.86 8.41 -23.75
N VAL A 40 -22.18 8.34 -22.45
CA VAL A 40 -21.20 8.24 -21.38
C VAL A 40 -20.29 7.00 -21.58
N ALA A 41 -20.88 5.84 -21.86
CA ALA A 41 -20.13 4.62 -22.12
C ALA A 41 -19.15 4.78 -23.31
N ALA A 42 -19.63 5.28 -24.44
CA ALA A 42 -18.78 5.50 -25.62
C ALA A 42 -17.63 6.47 -25.30
N THR A 43 -17.91 7.59 -24.65
CA THR A 43 -16.88 8.58 -24.28
C THR A 43 -15.84 7.97 -23.33
N LEU A 44 -16.27 7.27 -22.27
CA LEU A 44 -15.36 6.68 -21.29
C LEU A 44 -14.52 5.55 -21.90
N LEU A 45 -15.10 4.70 -22.76
CA LEU A 45 -14.36 3.62 -23.42
C LEU A 45 -13.33 4.17 -24.42
N LEU A 46 -13.65 5.21 -25.17
CA LEU A 46 -12.71 5.84 -26.10
C LEU A 46 -11.57 6.58 -25.37
N LEU A 47 -11.90 7.40 -24.36
CA LEU A 47 -10.91 8.10 -23.55
C LEU A 47 -10.06 7.12 -22.75
N GLY A 48 -10.67 6.08 -22.18
CA GLY A 48 -9.96 5.02 -21.47
C GLY A 48 -9.01 4.23 -22.37
N THR A 49 -9.41 3.97 -23.61
CA THR A 49 -8.52 3.33 -24.60
C THR A 49 -7.33 4.23 -24.96
N LEU A 50 -7.53 5.53 -25.09
CA LEU A 50 -6.42 6.46 -25.26
C LEU A 50 -5.50 6.44 -24.02
N ALA A 51 -6.09 6.45 -22.84
CA ALA A 51 -5.33 6.41 -21.59
C ALA A 51 -4.53 5.11 -21.43
N VAL A 52 -5.07 3.92 -21.80
CA VAL A 52 -4.31 2.67 -21.73
C VAL A 52 -3.17 2.61 -22.73
N VAL A 53 -3.31 3.21 -23.92
CA VAL A 53 -2.21 3.34 -24.88
C VAL A 53 -1.09 4.21 -24.31
N LEU A 54 -1.44 5.33 -23.64
CA LEU A 54 -0.48 6.18 -22.96
C LEU A 54 0.15 5.45 -21.75
N ALA A 55 -0.64 4.63 -21.03
CA ALA A 55 -0.16 3.83 -19.90
C ALA A 55 0.90 2.81 -20.35
N VAL A 56 0.65 2.07 -21.40
CA VAL A 56 1.64 1.12 -21.97
C VAL A 56 2.90 1.87 -22.41
N ARG A 57 2.76 2.99 -23.12
CA ARG A 57 3.91 3.79 -23.53
C ARG A 57 4.72 4.34 -22.35
N SER A 58 4.05 4.87 -21.33
CA SER A 58 4.74 5.36 -20.12
C SER A 58 5.38 4.23 -19.32
N GLY A 59 4.76 3.05 -19.29
CA GLY A 59 5.32 1.84 -18.69
C GLY A 59 6.61 1.39 -19.36
N THR A 60 6.65 1.35 -20.67
CA THR A 60 7.89 1.04 -21.43
C THR A 60 9.02 2.04 -21.12
N GLN A 61 8.70 3.32 -20.90
CA GLN A 61 9.70 4.32 -20.50
C GLN A 61 10.13 4.17 -19.03
N ALA A 62 9.24 3.66 -18.16
CA ALA A 62 9.53 3.39 -16.76
C ALA A 62 10.29 2.08 -16.53
N HIS A 63 10.40 1.21 -17.53
CA HIS A 63 10.96 -0.14 -17.46
C HIS A 63 12.38 -0.16 -16.89
N GLU A 64 13.25 0.74 -17.32
CA GLU A 64 14.64 0.85 -16.86
C GLU A 64 14.74 1.05 -15.34
N PHE A 65 13.81 1.79 -14.72
CA PHE A 65 13.82 2.01 -13.28
C PHE A 65 13.47 0.73 -12.51
N ALA A 66 12.51 -0.05 -13.01
CA ALA A 66 12.10 -1.29 -12.38
C ALA A 66 13.19 -2.36 -12.50
N GLU A 67 13.82 -2.50 -13.66
CA GLU A 67 14.83 -3.55 -13.94
C GLU A 67 16.10 -3.43 -13.10
N ARG A 68 16.35 -2.29 -12.48
CA ARG A 68 17.51 -2.13 -11.56
C ARG A 68 17.43 -3.04 -10.34
N VAL A 69 16.26 -3.55 -10.00
CA VAL A 69 16.09 -4.46 -8.85
C VAL A 69 16.46 -5.89 -9.26
N PRO A 70 17.46 -6.52 -8.61
CA PRO A 70 17.85 -7.88 -8.94
C PRO A 70 16.69 -8.88 -8.84
N GLY A 71 16.49 -9.68 -9.89
CA GLY A 71 15.47 -10.73 -9.91
C GLY A 71 14.07 -10.29 -10.33
N ILE A 72 13.84 -9.01 -10.59
CA ILE A 72 12.51 -8.47 -10.96
C ILE A 72 12.12 -8.78 -12.42
N GLY A 73 13.07 -9.00 -13.32
CA GLY A 73 12.84 -9.10 -14.77
C GLY A 73 11.66 -9.97 -15.19
N PRO A 74 11.49 -11.21 -14.71
CA PRO A 74 10.32 -12.03 -15.04
C PRO A 74 8.98 -11.40 -14.66
N ALA A 75 8.91 -10.67 -13.55
CA ALA A 75 7.70 -9.98 -13.10
C ALA A 75 7.38 -8.75 -13.97
N VAL A 76 8.40 -7.99 -14.37
CA VAL A 76 8.27 -6.86 -15.29
C VAL A 76 7.71 -7.33 -16.62
N ASN A 77 8.31 -8.35 -17.24
CA ASN A 77 7.83 -8.92 -18.50
C ASN A 77 6.40 -9.43 -18.40
N ALA A 78 6.06 -10.11 -17.30
CA ALA A 78 4.70 -10.60 -17.09
C ALA A 78 3.66 -9.47 -16.95
N HIS A 79 4.03 -8.35 -16.34
CA HIS A 79 3.18 -7.15 -16.27
C HIS A 79 3.03 -6.51 -17.65
N GLU A 80 4.13 -6.35 -18.39
CA GLU A 80 4.13 -5.76 -19.74
C GLU A 80 3.25 -6.57 -20.70
N ASP A 81 3.40 -7.90 -20.73
CA ASP A 81 2.56 -8.79 -21.53
C ASP A 81 1.08 -8.63 -21.22
N ALA A 82 0.72 -8.56 -19.92
CA ALA A 82 -0.65 -8.36 -19.51
C ALA A 82 -1.20 -6.98 -19.89
N ALA A 83 -0.37 -5.94 -19.80
CA ALA A 83 -0.73 -4.58 -20.20
C ALA A 83 -0.96 -4.46 -21.71
N HIS A 84 -0.10 -5.07 -22.53
CA HIS A 84 -0.28 -5.15 -23.99
C HIS A 84 -1.54 -5.93 -24.35
N TRP A 85 -1.82 -7.04 -23.67
CA TRP A 85 -3.05 -7.79 -23.90
C TRP A 85 -4.29 -6.95 -23.58
N ALA A 86 -4.33 -6.27 -22.44
CA ALA A 86 -5.43 -5.38 -22.08
C ALA A 86 -5.60 -4.23 -23.12
N GLN A 87 -4.51 -3.58 -23.52
CA GLN A 87 -4.50 -2.55 -24.54
C GLN A 87 -5.12 -3.06 -25.86
N ASN A 88 -4.71 -4.22 -26.34
CA ASN A 88 -5.20 -4.78 -27.60
C ASN A 88 -6.70 -5.06 -27.55
N VAL A 89 -7.22 -5.60 -26.45
CA VAL A 89 -8.65 -5.83 -26.28
C VAL A 89 -9.42 -4.50 -26.27
N PHE A 90 -8.93 -3.47 -25.59
CA PHE A 90 -9.61 -2.18 -25.57
C PHE A 90 -9.47 -1.40 -26.88
N LEU A 91 -8.44 -1.60 -27.67
CA LEU A 91 -8.38 -1.10 -29.06
C LEU A 91 -9.51 -1.72 -29.91
N VAL A 92 -9.80 -3.01 -29.73
CA VAL A 92 -10.95 -3.66 -30.38
C VAL A 92 -12.26 -3.06 -29.88
N VAL A 93 -12.41 -2.85 -28.57
CA VAL A 93 -13.60 -2.19 -28.00
C VAL A 93 -13.78 -0.79 -28.57
N ALA A 94 -12.73 0.01 -28.67
CA ALA A 94 -12.79 1.35 -29.25
C ALA A 94 -13.23 1.31 -30.72
N ALA A 95 -12.72 0.37 -31.51
CA ALA A 95 -13.17 0.20 -32.90
C ALA A 95 -14.66 -0.16 -32.98
N ILE A 96 -15.15 -1.05 -32.11
CA ILE A 96 -16.58 -1.40 -32.02
C ILE A 96 -17.42 -0.18 -31.61
N GLU A 97 -16.96 0.65 -30.66
CA GLU A 97 -17.66 1.88 -30.25
C GLU A 97 -17.74 2.90 -31.39
N LEU A 98 -16.67 3.07 -32.17
CA LEU A 98 -16.68 3.94 -33.35
C LEU A 98 -17.67 3.45 -34.41
N ILE A 99 -17.76 2.13 -34.64
CA ILE A 99 -18.79 1.53 -35.50
C ILE A 99 -20.18 1.80 -34.95
N ALA A 100 -20.41 1.64 -33.63
CA ALA A 100 -21.70 1.94 -33.02
C ALA A 100 -22.09 3.42 -33.18
N LEU A 101 -21.14 4.34 -33.10
CA LEU A 101 -21.36 5.77 -33.36
C LEU A 101 -21.71 6.03 -34.82
N ALA A 102 -21.08 5.34 -35.77
CA ALA A 102 -21.41 5.48 -37.20
C ALA A 102 -22.82 4.93 -37.56
N LEU A 103 -23.36 4.03 -36.71
CA LEU A 103 -24.66 3.39 -36.91
C LEU A 103 -25.83 4.14 -36.25
N VAL A 104 -25.71 5.42 -35.94
CA VAL A 104 -26.76 6.21 -35.28
C VAL A 104 -28.11 6.14 -36.04
N GLY A 105 -28.10 6.15 -37.36
CA GLY A 105 -29.27 6.02 -38.21
C GLY A 105 -29.85 4.61 -38.36
N ARG A 106 -29.22 3.59 -37.75
CA ARG A 106 -29.60 2.17 -37.86
C ARG A 106 -29.73 1.53 -36.47
N PRO A 107 -30.77 1.82 -35.69
CA PRO A 107 -30.85 1.52 -34.26
C PRO A 107 -30.74 0.01 -33.93
N ALA A 108 -31.31 -0.85 -34.77
CA ALA A 108 -31.22 -2.31 -34.57
C ALA A 108 -29.77 -2.82 -34.67
N TRP A 109 -29.05 -2.43 -35.71
CA TRP A 109 -27.65 -2.80 -35.90
C TRP A 109 -26.74 -2.21 -34.83
N ARG A 110 -26.97 -0.95 -34.49
CA ARG A 110 -26.24 -0.27 -33.42
C ARG A 110 -26.35 -1.02 -32.11
N ARG A 111 -27.57 -1.48 -31.73
CA ARG A 111 -27.79 -2.23 -30.49
C ARG A 111 -26.97 -3.53 -30.46
N TRP A 112 -26.91 -4.28 -31.55
CA TRP A 112 -26.09 -5.49 -31.63
C TRP A 112 -24.60 -5.19 -31.48
N VAL A 113 -24.10 -4.12 -32.09
CA VAL A 113 -22.72 -3.68 -31.96
C VAL A 113 -22.42 -3.25 -30.52
N GLU A 114 -23.33 -2.56 -29.85
CA GLU A 114 -23.19 -2.20 -28.44
C GLU A 114 -23.19 -3.42 -27.50
N VAL A 115 -23.95 -4.47 -27.82
CA VAL A 115 -23.89 -5.75 -27.10
C VAL A 115 -22.53 -6.43 -27.27
N VAL A 116 -21.98 -6.44 -28.50
CA VAL A 116 -20.64 -6.99 -28.75
C VAL A 116 -19.60 -6.18 -27.98
N SER A 117 -19.71 -4.83 -27.97
CA SER A 117 -18.84 -3.96 -27.16
C SER A 117 -18.89 -4.32 -25.67
N ALA A 118 -20.11 -4.54 -25.13
CA ALA A 118 -20.28 -4.91 -23.73
C ALA A 118 -19.58 -6.24 -23.37
N VAL A 119 -19.71 -7.26 -24.24
CA VAL A 119 -19.12 -8.60 -24.01
C VAL A 119 -17.59 -8.52 -24.12
N VAL A 120 -17.06 -7.91 -25.19
CA VAL A 120 -15.62 -7.73 -25.38
C VAL A 120 -15.03 -6.83 -24.30
N GLY A 121 -15.78 -5.78 -23.88
CA GLY A 121 -15.40 -4.89 -22.80
C GLY A 121 -15.25 -5.64 -21.46
N LEU A 122 -16.08 -6.63 -21.18
CA LEU A 122 -15.94 -7.47 -19.98
C LEU A 122 -14.65 -8.31 -20.00
N ALA A 123 -14.31 -8.87 -21.17
CA ALA A 123 -13.03 -9.56 -21.34
C ALA A 123 -11.85 -8.59 -21.18
N GLY A 124 -11.99 -7.36 -21.70
CA GLY A 124 -11.04 -6.28 -21.50
C GLY A 124 -10.87 -5.89 -20.03
N ALA A 125 -11.96 -5.80 -19.26
CA ALA A 125 -11.90 -5.51 -17.83
C ALA A 125 -11.16 -6.61 -17.05
N ALA A 126 -11.36 -7.89 -17.40
CA ALA A 126 -10.61 -9.00 -16.80
C ALA A 126 -9.11 -8.94 -17.14
N ALA A 127 -8.76 -8.60 -18.39
CA ALA A 127 -7.38 -8.42 -18.82
C ALA A 127 -6.72 -7.24 -18.08
N LEU A 128 -7.46 -6.13 -17.93
CA LEU A 128 -7.00 -4.94 -17.20
C LEU A 128 -6.76 -5.23 -15.72
N TYR A 129 -7.67 -5.99 -15.08
CA TYR A 129 -7.49 -6.46 -13.72
C TYR A 129 -6.18 -7.25 -13.57
N LYS A 130 -5.92 -8.19 -14.47
CA LYS A 130 -4.68 -8.99 -14.47
C LYS A 130 -3.43 -8.13 -14.65
N ALA A 131 -3.49 -7.10 -15.51
CA ALA A 131 -2.38 -6.16 -15.68
C ALA A 131 -2.15 -5.33 -14.40
N ALA A 132 -3.23 -4.83 -13.79
CA ALA A 132 -3.15 -4.07 -12.55
C ALA A 132 -2.61 -4.90 -11.38
N ASP A 133 -3.05 -6.16 -11.23
CA ASP A 133 -2.59 -7.11 -10.22
C ASP A 133 -1.07 -7.33 -10.33
N ARG A 134 -0.57 -7.62 -11.53
CA ARG A 134 0.86 -7.78 -11.78
C ARG A 134 1.66 -6.50 -11.59
N GLY A 135 1.07 -5.33 -11.92
CA GLY A 135 1.67 -4.04 -11.61
C GLY A 135 1.77 -3.78 -10.10
N GLY A 136 0.76 -4.20 -9.35
CA GLY A 136 0.78 -4.21 -7.89
C GLY A 136 1.92 -5.06 -7.33
N ASP A 137 2.15 -6.26 -7.88
CA ASP A 137 3.27 -7.12 -7.49
C ASP A 137 4.63 -6.43 -7.68
N LEU A 138 4.83 -5.68 -8.77
CA LEU A 138 6.07 -4.93 -8.98
C LEU A 138 6.31 -3.89 -7.89
N VAL A 139 5.24 -3.22 -7.45
CA VAL A 139 5.34 -2.18 -6.41
C VAL A 139 5.50 -2.80 -5.01
N PHE A 140 4.67 -3.77 -4.67
CA PHE A 140 4.60 -4.30 -3.30
C PHE A 140 5.66 -5.38 -3.02
N ASN A 141 5.94 -6.26 -3.99
CA ASN A 141 6.85 -7.39 -3.78
C ASN A 141 8.29 -7.06 -4.16
N TYR A 142 8.49 -6.16 -5.14
CA TYR A 142 9.82 -5.85 -5.69
C TYR A 142 10.23 -4.39 -5.52
N ALA A 143 9.33 -3.53 -5.05
CA ALA A 143 9.61 -2.09 -4.94
C ALA A 143 10.03 -1.41 -6.27
N GLY A 144 9.59 -1.94 -7.39
CA GLY A 144 9.98 -1.51 -8.73
C GLY A 144 9.64 -0.06 -9.09
N GLY A 145 8.83 0.62 -8.26
CA GLY A 145 8.50 2.03 -8.43
C GLY A 145 9.32 3.00 -7.58
N VAL A 146 10.26 2.50 -6.77
CA VAL A 146 11.07 3.34 -5.88
C VAL A 146 12.02 4.21 -6.68
N GLY A 147 12.01 5.51 -6.37
CA GLY A 147 12.85 6.50 -7.05
C GLY A 147 12.37 6.93 -8.43
N ILE A 148 11.29 6.38 -8.96
CA ILE A 148 10.76 6.75 -10.28
C ILE A 148 10.35 8.23 -10.36
N ARG A 149 9.92 8.81 -9.24
CA ARG A 149 9.47 10.21 -9.16
C ARG A 149 10.53 11.19 -8.68
N SER A 150 11.28 10.80 -7.67
CA SER A 150 12.18 11.71 -6.95
C SER A 150 13.65 11.51 -7.34
N GLY A 151 14.04 10.31 -7.72
CA GLY A 151 15.44 9.92 -7.81
C GLY A 151 16.16 9.97 -6.44
N ASP A 152 15.42 10.21 -5.34
CA ASP A 152 15.96 10.47 -4.02
C ASP A 152 16.29 9.15 -3.30
N THR A 153 17.49 9.10 -2.71
CA THR A 153 17.93 7.98 -1.87
C THR A 153 17.08 7.83 -0.59
N ALA A 154 16.37 8.87 -0.17
CA ALA A 154 15.42 8.82 0.96
C ALA A 154 14.30 7.79 0.74
N ASP A 155 13.83 7.63 -0.50
CA ASP A 155 12.81 6.62 -0.86
C ASP A 155 13.32 5.21 -0.62
N VAL A 156 14.59 4.94 -0.98
CA VAL A 156 15.27 3.67 -0.71
C VAL A 156 15.39 3.42 0.80
N GLY A 157 15.67 4.47 1.57
CA GLY A 157 15.74 4.41 3.03
C GLY A 157 14.40 4.05 3.68
N HIS A 158 13.29 4.57 3.17
CA HIS A 158 11.94 4.21 3.62
C HIS A 158 11.62 2.74 3.34
N LEU A 159 11.97 2.28 2.14
CA LEU A 159 11.76 0.89 1.75
C LEU A 159 12.59 -0.08 2.59
N LEU A 160 13.88 0.23 2.80
CA LEU A 160 14.75 -0.58 3.65
C LEU A 160 14.21 -0.64 5.09
N THR A 161 13.71 0.48 5.61
CA THR A 161 13.06 0.55 6.92
C THR A 161 11.85 -0.39 6.99
N ALA A 162 10.96 -0.34 6.00
CA ALA A 162 9.79 -1.20 5.92
C ALA A 162 10.19 -2.69 5.78
N GLY A 163 11.12 -3.00 4.89
CA GLY A 163 11.60 -4.37 4.68
C GLY A 163 12.22 -4.99 5.93
N LEU A 164 13.09 -4.25 6.63
CA LEU A 164 13.68 -4.71 7.89
C LEU A 164 12.62 -4.93 8.97
N TYR A 165 11.65 -4.02 9.08
CA TYR A 165 10.56 -4.14 10.03
C TYR A 165 9.71 -5.39 9.77
N GLU A 166 9.23 -5.58 8.54
CA GLU A 166 8.36 -6.72 8.19
C GLU A 166 9.09 -8.06 8.35
N GLN A 167 10.35 -8.15 7.94
CA GLN A 167 11.13 -9.35 8.14
C GLN A 167 11.39 -9.64 9.63
N ALA A 168 11.68 -8.61 10.43
CA ALA A 168 11.83 -8.76 11.87
C ALA A 168 10.55 -9.27 12.54
N MET A 169 9.38 -8.73 12.14
CA MET A 169 8.09 -9.21 12.66
C MET A 169 7.80 -10.65 12.25
N THR A 170 8.10 -11.02 11.02
CA THR A 170 7.99 -12.40 10.53
C THR A 170 8.91 -13.35 11.31
N ALA A 171 10.15 -12.94 11.57
CA ALA A 171 11.11 -13.72 12.37
C ALA A 171 10.61 -13.91 13.83
N ARG A 172 10.04 -12.85 14.44
CA ARG A 172 9.44 -12.92 15.78
C ARG A 172 8.26 -13.88 15.82
N GLN A 173 7.35 -13.80 14.87
CA GLN A 173 6.19 -14.71 14.75
C GLN A 173 6.61 -16.17 14.58
N ALA A 174 7.71 -16.41 13.87
CA ALA A 174 8.32 -17.73 13.67
C ALA A 174 9.22 -18.16 14.84
N HIS A 175 9.29 -17.40 15.93
CA HIS A 175 10.17 -17.65 17.09
C HIS A 175 11.67 -17.73 16.76
N ARG A 176 12.10 -17.08 15.69
CA ARG A 176 13.51 -16.95 15.27
C ARG A 176 14.14 -15.72 15.92
N SER A 177 14.27 -15.74 17.25
CA SER A 177 14.65 -14.58 18.05
C SER A 177 16.02 -13.98 17.69
N GLY A 178 17.00 -14.80 17.29
CA GLY A 178 18.32 -14.32 16.85
C GLY A 178 18.27 -13.54 15.54
N GLU A 179 17.48 -13.99 14.58
CA GLU A 179 17.25 -13.28 13.32
C GLU A 179 16.50 -11.96 13.57
N ALA A 180 15.42 -12.00 14.37
CA ALA A 180 14.67 -10.82 14.73
C ALA A 180 15.55 -9.75 15.41
N ASP A 181 16.41 -10.15 16.33
CA ASP A 181 17.35 -9.26 17.01
C ASP A 181 18.33 -8.59 16.03
N THR A 182 18.88 -9.36 15.10
CA THR A 182 19.77 -8.83 14.06
C THR A 182 19.08 -7.77 13.20
N LEU A 183 17.88 -8.08 12.71
CA LEU A 183 17.10 -7.18 11.87
C LEU A 183 16.66 -5.91 12.60
N LEU A 184 16.21 -6.04 13.87
CA LEU A 184 15.81 -4.90 14.71
C LEU A 184 17.03 -4.04 15.10
N THR A 185 18.18 -4.64 15.32
CA THR A 185 19.44 -3.88 15.56
C THR A 185 19.79 -3.03 14.34
N LEU A 186 19.72 -3.59 13.12
CA LEU A 186 19.92 -2.83 11.89
C LEU A 186 18.89 -1.70 11.75
N LEU A 187 17.63 -1.97 12.10
CA LEU A 187 16.56 -0.98 12.06
C LEU A 187 16.80 0.18 13.04
N VAL A 188 17.27 -0.12 14.25
CA VAL A 188 17.68 0.89 15.25
C VAL A 188 18.83 1.75 14.73
N HIS A 189 19.83 1.14 14.09
CA HIS A 189 20.92 1.90 13.48
C HIS A 189 20.46 2.81 12.35
N LEU A 190 19.51 2.36 11.55
CA LEU A 190 18.93 3.15 10.45
C LEU A 190 18.04 4.31 10.94
N LYS A 191 17.33 4.09 12.04
CA LYS A 191 16.35 5.04 12.60
C LYS A 191 16.51 5.19 14.12
N PRO A 192 17.66 5.71 14.62
CA PRO A 192 17.99 5.69 16.05
C PRO A 192 17.06 6.56 16.92
N ALA A 193 16.43 7.58 16.34
CA ALA A 193 15.54 8.49 17.05
C ALA A 193 14.05 8.16 16.86
N ASP A 194 13.70 7.09 16.10
CA ASP A 194 12.30 6.74 15.85
C ASP A 194 11.71 5.99 17.05
N PRO A 195 10.69 6.56 17.73
CA PRO A 195 10.10 5.94 18.90
C PRO A 195 9.36 4.63 18.62
N ASN A 196 8.85 4.41 17.41
CA ASN A 196 8.21 3.15 17.04
C ASN A 196 9.25 2.03 16.92
N VAL A 197 10.39 2.33 16.32
CA VAL A 197 11.52 1.39 16.20
C VAL A 197 12.02 1.01 17.59
N ALA A 198 12.25 1.99 18.47
CA ALA A 198 12.71 1.75 19.82
C ALA A 198 11.70 0.90 20.64
N LEU A 199 10.38 1.15 20.48
CA LEU A 199 9.35 0.36 21.14
C LEU A 199 9.34 -1.10 20.68
N VAL A 200 9.41 -1.35 19.37
CA VAL A 200 9.43 -2.71 18.83
C VAL A 200 10.68 -3.46 19.26
N TYR A 201 11.84 -2.79 19.25
CA TYR A 201 13.08 -3.39 19.69
C TYR A 201 13.05 -3.70 21.20
N ALA A 202 12.58 -2.78 22.02
CA ALA A 202 12.43 -3.02 23.46
C ALA A 202 11.47 -4.19 23.75
N GLN A 203 10.39 -4.31 22.98
CA GLN A 203 9.47 -5.44 23.10
C GLN A 203 10.14 -6.76 22.72
N SER A 204 10.93 -6.80 21.65
CA SER A 204 11.68 -8.00 21.25
C SER A 204 12.72 -8.38 22.32
N LEU A 205 13.46 -7.42 22.87
CA LEU A 205 14.38 -7.65 23.96
C LEU A 205 13.68 -8.27 25.19
N LEU A 206 12.50 -7.77 25.54
CA LEU A 206 11.73 -8.26 26.66
C LEU A 206 11.12 -9.65 26.43
N GLU A 207 10.45 -9.84 25.29
CA GLU A 207 9.64 -11.04 25.02
C GLU A 207 10.42 -12.17 24.39
N ASP A 208 11.32 -11.86 23.45
CA ASP A 208 12.03 -12.87 22.65
C ASP A 208 13.41 -13.21 23.27
N ARG A 209 14.12 -12.19 23.75
CA ARG A 209 15.46 -12.32 24.36
C ARG A 209 15.42 -12.52 25.87
N LYS A 210 14.28 -12.26 26.52
CA LYS A 210 14.12 -12.30 28.00
C LYS A 210 15.15 -11.39 28.70
N ASP A 211 15.50 -10.26 28.09
CA ASP A 211 16.40 -9.25 28.63
C ASP A 211 15.69 -7.93 28.96
N PRO A 212 15.01 -7.89 30.12
CA PRO A 212 14.28 -6.67 30.53
C PRO A 212 15.24 -5.51 30.87
N LYS A 213 16.51 -5.77 31.19
CA LYS A 213 17.46 -4.69 31.46
C LYS A 213 17.83 -3.94 30.19
N ALA A 214 18.12 -4.66 29.10
CA ALA A 214 18.38 -4.06 27.80
C ALA A 214 17.13 -3.34 27.27
N ALA A 215 15.95 -3.94 27.40
CA ALA A 215 14.68 -3.31 27.02
C ALA A 215 14.47 -1.96 27.75
N LEU A 216 14.72 -1.91 29.05
CA LEU A 216 14.60 -0.67 29.84
C LEU A 216 15.62 0.38 29.40
N ALA A 217 16.85 -0.01 29.10
CA ALA A 217 17.88 0.90 28.61
C ALA A 217 17.47 1.58 27.30
N VAL A 218 16.92 0.82 26.33
CA VAL A 218 16.39 1.35 25.07
C VAL A 218 15.27 2.36 25.33
N LEU A 219 14.28 2.02 26.19
CA LEU A 219 13.16 2.89 26.50
C LEU A 219 13.56 4.14 27.30
N ASN A 220 14.63 4.11 28.05
CA ASN A 220 15.13 5.26 28.81
C ASN A 220 15.94 6.23 27.95
N ALA A 221 16.64 5.71 26.93
CA ALA A 221 17.39 6.53 25.98
C ALA A 221 16.46 7.32 25.02
N LEU A 222 15.19 6.89 24.89
CA LEU A 222 14.25 7.48 23.94
C LEU A 222 13.73 8.84 24.44
N GLN A 223 13.93 9.86 23.63
CA GLN A 223 13.36 11.18 23.84
C GLN A 223 12.08 11.35 23.02
N VAL A 224 10.94 11.46 23.71
CA VAL A 224 9.63 11.67 23.05
C VAL A 224 9.18 13.11 23.27
N PRO A 225 9.00 13.90 22.21
CA PRO A 225 8.52 15.27 22.30
C PRO A 225 7.17 15.36 23.03
N ASP A 226 6.94 16.47 23.75
CA ASP A 226 5.71 16.72 24.52
C ASP A 226 4.45 16.74 23.63
N SER A 227 4.57 17.15 22.39
CA SER A 227 3.50 17.14 21.39
C SER A 227 3.00 15.75 21.02
N LEU A 228 3.78 14.69 21.29
CA LEU A 228 3.44 13.31 20.95
C LEU A 228 2.86 12.54 22.15
N GLY A 229 1.78 13.04 22.75
CA GLY A 229 1.15 12.45 23.94
C GLY A 229 0.77 10.97 23.81
N PHE A 230 0.27 10.56 22.63
CA PHE A 230 -0.01 9.16 22.37
C PHE A 230 1.25 8.28 22.44
N MET A 231 2.36 8.75 21.88
CA MET A 231 3.63 8.04 21.93
C MET A 231 4.20 7.93 23.33
N LYS A 232 4.10 9.02 24.13
CA LYS A 232 4.47 9.00 25.56
C LYS A 232 3.72 7.93 26.33
N SER A 233 2.41 7.77 26.07
CA SER A 233 1.63 6.73 26.73
C SER A 233 2.09 5.32 26.33
N ARG A 234 2.44 5.09 25.06
CA ARG A 234 2.98 3.80 24.60
C ARG A 234 4.30 3.45 25.27
N VAL A 235 5.23 4.43 25.33
CA VAL A 235 6.53 4.24 26.01
C VAL A 235 6.33 3.96 27.50
N ALA A 236 5.44 4.69 28.16
CA ALA A 236 5.14 4.45 29.57
C ALA A 236 4.59 3.04 29.81
N PHE A 237 3.66 2.56 28.99
CA PHE A 237 3.16 1.18 29.10
C PHE A 237 4.26 0.15 28.85
N ALA A 238 5.12 0.37 27.85
CA ALA A 238 6.27 -0.53 27.61
C ALA A 238 7.22 -0.58 28.82
N LYS A 239 7.50 0.56 29.47
CA LYS A 239 8.28 0.58 30.73
C LYS A 239 7.58 -0.19 31.84
N VAL A 240 6.26 -0.07 31.96
CA VAL A 240 5.47 -0.84 32.94
C VAL A 240 5.60 -2.33 32.71
N ASP A 241 5.58 -2.79 31.44
CA ASP A 241 5.75 -4.20 31.12
C ASP A 241 7.14 -4.71 31.50
N VAL A 242 8.17 -3.89 31.24
CA VAL A 242 9.56 -4.21 31.63
C VAL A 242 9.70 -4.26 33.16
N PHE A 243 9.16 -3.29 33.90
CA PHE A 243 9.20 -3.28 35.35
C PHE A 243 8.49 -4.49 35.97
N ALA A 244 7.30 -4.82 35.41
CA ALA A 244 6.56 -6.01 35.86
C ALA A 244 7.34 -7.30 35.63
N ALA A 245 8.02 -7.43 34.50
CA ALA A 245 8.88 -8.59 34.19
C ALA A 245 10.09 -8.70 35.12
N GLN A 246 10.54 -7.59 35.72
CA GLN A 246 11.63 -7.56 36.73
C GLN A 246 11.12 -7.70 38.16
N GLY A 247 9.79 -7.82 38.37
CA GLY A 247 9.20 -7.79 39.72
C GLY A 247 9.21 -6.42 40.39
N MET A 248 9.52 -5.35 39.67
CA MET A 248 9.60 -3.97 40.16
C MET A 248 8.21 -3.30 40.14
N ASN A 249 7.27 -3.89 40.88
CA ASN A 249 5.85 -3.46 40.84
C ASN A 249 5.64 -2.03 41.33
N ASP A 250 6.46 -1.54 42.27
CA ASP A 250 6.38 -0.16 42.76
C ASP A 250 6.76 0.84 41.65
N SER A 251 7.81 0.55 40.87
CA SER A 251 8.20 1.37 39.73
C SER A 251 7.15 1.37 38.61
N ALA A 252 6.53 0.21 38.34
CA ALA A 252 5.41 0.07 37.41
C ALA A 252 4.20 0.92 37.86
N ARG A 253 3.82 0.86 39.17
CA ARG A 253 2.72 1.66 39.74
C ARG A 253 3.03 3.15 39.69
N ALA A 254 4.27 3.56 40.02
CA ALA A 254 4.68 4.96 39.94
C ALA A 254 4.59 5.50 38.51
N THR A 255 5.01 4.72 37.53
CA THR A 255 4.91 5.08 36.11
C THR A 255 3.46 5.26 35.65
N LEU A 256 2.55 4.35 36.04
CA LEU A 256 1.12 4.44 35.73
C LEU A 256 0.45 5.63 36.43
N THR A 257 0.86 5.93 37.65
CA THR A 257 0.35 7.09 38.41
C THR A 257 0.76 8.41 37.77
N ALA A 258 2.02 8.52 37.32
CA ALA A 258 2.51 9.69 36.60
C ALA A 258 1.74 9.86 35.28
N LEU A 259 1.55 8.78 34.52
CA LEU A 259 0.78 8.78 33.29
C LEU A 259 -0.69 9.21 33.50
N SER A 260 -1.33 8.73 34.55
CA SER A 260 -2.71 9.09 34.90
C SER A 260 -2.87 10.58 35.23
N ARG A 261 -1.89 11.19 35.88
CA ARG A 261 -1.89 12.63 36.16
C ARG A 261 -1.72 13.45 34.88
N GLN A 262 -0.85 13.01 33.98
CA GLN A 262 -0.55 13.72 32.75
C GLN A 262 -1.74 13.71 31.76
N PHE A 263 -2.57 12.65 31.78
CA PHE A 263 -3.67 12.43 30.85
C PHE A 263 -5.01 12.26 31.55
N SER A 264 -5.25 13.02 32.63
CA SER A 264 -6.49 12.98 33.43
C SER A 264 -7.76 13.15 32.60
N ASP A 265 -7.69 13.95 31.56
CA ASP A 265 -8.83 14.32 30.72
C ASP A 265 -9.14 13.27 29.59
N ASN A 266 -8.40 12.16 29.56
CA ASN A 266 -8.64 11.08 28.60
C ASN A 266 -9.26 9.84 29.29
N PRO A 267 -10.61 9.67 29.24
CA PRO A 267 -11.29 8.59 29.94
C PRO A 267 -10.86 7.18 29.51
N ARG A 268 -10.58 7.00 28.21
CA ARG A 268 -10.14 5.69 27.66
C ARG A 268 -8.76 5.30 28.18
N LEU A 269 -7.84 6.26 28.22
CA LEU A 269 -6.49 6.01 28.72
C LEU A 269 -6.51 5.78 30.24
N THR A 270 -7.30 6.56 30.97
CA THR A 270 -7.49 6.41 32.42
C THR A 270 -8.05 5.03 32.76
N GLN A 271 -8.99 4.51 31.98
CA GLN A 271 -9.51 3.15 32.17
C GLN A 271 -8.42 2.10 31.93
N ARG A 272 -7.65 2.20 30.85
CA ARG A 272 -6.51 1.29 30.58
C ARG A 272 -5.48 1.30 31.70
N ILE A 273 -5.18 2.47 32.26
CA ILE A 273 -4.24 2.60 33.38
C ILE A 273 -4.78 1.87 34.64
N ARG A 274 -6.06 2.04 34.97
CA ARG A 274 -6.71 1.33 36.09
C ARG A 274 -6.65 -0.18 35.90
N ASP A 275 -7.02 -0.65 34.74
CA ASP A 275 -6.99 -2.09 34.40
C ASP A 275 -5.57 -2.67 34.51
N ARG A 276 -4.56 -1.88 34.13
CA ARG A 276 -3.16 -2.30 34.23
C ARG A 276 -2.66 -2.29 35.68
N MET A 277 -3.04 -1.28 36.46
CA MET A 277 -2.72 -1.24 37.89
C MET A 277 -3.31 -2.43 38.66
N ALA A 278 -4.53 -2.84 38.33
CA ALA A 278 -5.18 -3.98 38.96
C ALA A 278 -4.48 -5.32 38.69
N ARG A 279 -3.74 -5.42 37.61
CA ARG A 279 -2.95 -6.63 37.22
C ARG A 279 -1.56 -6.70 37.87
N LEU A 280 -1.07 -5.59 38.44
CA LEU A 280 0.20 -5.56 39.16
C LEU A 280 -0.06 -6.09 40.58
N LYS A 281 0.35 -7.34 40.82
CA LYS A 281 0.24 -7.99 42.13
C LYS A 281 1.26 -7.44 43.14
#